data_9e82d4b4a651e3451032e2e209a4e5a8
#
_entry.id   9e82d4b4a651e3451032e2e209a4e5a8
#
_cell.length_a   1.000
_cell.length_b   1.000
_cell.length_c   1.000
_cell.angle_alpha   90.00
_cell.angle_beta   90.00
_cell.angle_gamma   90.00
#
_symmetry.space_group_name_H-M   'P 1'
#
loop_
_entity.id
_entity.type
_entity.pdbx_description
1 polymer ?
#
loop_
_entity_poly.entity_id
_entity_poly.type
_entity_poly.pdbx_seq_one_letter_code
_entity_poly.pdbx_strand_id
1 'polypeptide(L)'
;AANAGGVHVVRYGMARRSCLGIEVVLADGRVVNLMRSVRKDNTGYDLRDLFIGSEGTLGIITKAVLDLSALPAGRLTVWAPLGSLEAVEKLFQTVEKFAGPALTAFELMSEASLDFVYAEGRTSPTTAKSDWTVLFDLALTGRDDPDNMTEGLIEALEPLFDSGDVLDAVLAKNEDEAQALWQLREEIPTAVRSSGGNIKNDISVPVSYTHLTLPTIA
;
A
#
# COMPACT_ATOMS: atom_id res chain seq x y z
N ALA A 1 4.99 15.65 -8.69
CA ALA A 1 6.38 15.82 -8.97
C ALA A 1 7.34 14.86 -8.26
N ALA A 2 6.99 14.33 -7.09
CA ALA A 2 7.87 13.42 -6.32
C ALA A 2 7.82 11.96 -6.79
N ASN A 3 6.97 11.62 -7.75
CA ASN A 3 6.71 10.23 -8.16
C ASN A 3 6.28 9.34 -6.98
N ALA A 4 5.36 9.83 -6.16
CA ALA A 4 4.93 9.13 -4.96
C ALA A 4 4.24 7.78 -5.28
N GLY A 5 4.49 6.78 -4.42
CA GLY A 5 3.71 5.57 -4.28
C GLY A 5 3.00 5.62 -2.94
N GLY A 6 1.69 5.38 -2.91
CA GLY A 6 0.91 5.26 -1.68
C GLY A 6 0.68 3.80 -1.30
N VAL A 7 -0.18 3.56 -0.32
CA VAL A 7 -0.54 2.21 0.17
C VAL A 7 -1.02 1.26 -0.93
N HIS A 8 -1.53 1.80 -2.03
CA HIS A 8 -2.01 1.02 -3.18
C HIS A 8 -0.97 0.80 -4.27
N VAL A 9 0.31 1.03 -3.99
CA VAL A 9 1.42 0.88 -4.97
C VAL A 9 1.53 -0.54 -5.51
N VAL A 10 1.19 -1.54 -4.71
CA VAL A 10 1.19 -2.96 -5.10
C VAL A 10 0.35 -3.18 -6.36
N ARG A 11 -0.83 -2.55 -6.43
CA ARG A 11 -1.73 -2.67 -7.59
C ARG A 11 -1.48 -1.64 -8.66
N TYR A 12 -1.41 -0.37 -8.29
CA TYR A 12 -1.46 0.74 -9.26
C TYR A 12 -0.08 1.27 -9.63
N GLY A 13 0.96 0.85 -8.90
CA GLY A 13 2.31 1.37 -9.10
C GLY A 13 2.48 2.80 -8.60
N MET A 14 3.58 3.41 -8.97
CA MET A 14 3.90 4.80 -8.62
C MET A 14 3.22 5.79 -9.57
N ALA A 15 3.13 7.06 -9.18
CA ALA A 15 2.47 8.14 -9.95
C ALA A 15 2.92 8.23 -11.42
N ARG A 16 4.20 7.95 -11.70
CA ARG A 16 4.74 7.90 -13.07
C ARG A 16 3.99 6.93 -13.96
N ARG A 17 3.64 5.76 -13.45
CA ARG A 17 2.92 4.72 -14.20
C ARG A 17 1.52 5.19 -14.66
N SER A 18 0.87 5.98 -13.83
CA SER A 18 -0.49 6.49 -14.10
C SER A 18 -0.50 7.80 -14.88
N CYS A 19 0.66 8.40 -15.15
CA CYS A 19 0.74 9.69 -15.86
C CYS A 19 0.97 9.47 -17.35
N LEU A 20 0.01 9.86 -18.18
CA LEU A 20 0.08 9.73 -19.65
C LEU A 20 0.72 10.94 -20.31
N GLY A 21 0.58 12.13 -19.73
CA GLY A 21 1.12 13.36 -20.29
C GLY A 21 1.22 14.47 -19.25
N ILE A 22 2.08 15.45 -19.52
CA ILE A 22 2.30 16.61 -18.65
C ILE A 22 2.51 17.88 -19.45
N GLU A 23 2.23 19.03 -18.83
CA GLU A 23 2.72 20.34 -19.23
C GLU A 23 3.67 20.84 -18.16
N VAL A 24 4.81 21.39 -18.58
CA VAL A 24 5.86 21.84 -17.66
C VAL A 24 6.31 23.25 -18.03
N VAL A 25 6.49 24.11 -17.03
CA VAL A 25 7.15 25.40 -17.17
C VAL A 25 8.60 25.28 -16.72
N LEU A 26 9.53 25.58 -17.60
CA LEU A 26 10.97 25.57 -17.31
C LEU A 26 11.42 26.82 -16.54
N ALA A 27 12.65 26.81 -16.02
CA ALA A 27 13.21 27.90 -15.25
C ALA A 27 13.30 29.23 -16.05
N ASP A 28 13.42 29.16 -17.36
CA ASP A 28 13.44 30.32 -18.25
C ASP A 28 12.05 30.79 -18.73
N GLY A 29 10.98 30.18 -18.19
CA GLY A 29 9.59 30.53 -18.49
C GLY A 29 9.01 29.85 -19.74
N ARG A 30 9.79 29.06 -20.47
CA ARG A 30 9.25 28.28 -21.59
C ARG A 30 8.30 27.21 -21.12
N VAL A 31 7.21 27.03 -21.87
CA VAL A 31 6.23 25.97 -21.63
C VAL A 31 6.54 24.78 -22.53
N VAL A 32 6.79 23.64 -21.94
CA VAL A 32 6.96 22.36 -22.65
C VAL A 32 5.65 21.60 -22.56
N ASN A 33 5.01 21.38 -23.70
CA ASN A 33 3.76 20.63 -23.77
C ASN A 33 4.02 19.18 -24.19
N LEU A 34 3.91 18.27 -23.24
CA LEU A 34 3.99 16.82 -23.40
C LEU A 34 2.63 16.16 -23.08
N MET A 35 1.54 16.91 -23.29
CA MET A 35 0.17 16.45 -23.03
C MET A 35 -0.25 15.43 -24.09
N ARG A 36 -0.15 14.15 -23.74
CA ARG A 36 -0.60 13.03 -24.57
C ARG A 36 -1.61 12.21 -23.78
N SER A 37 -2.60 11.64 -24.47
CA SER A 37 -3.67 10.84 -23.84
C SER A 37 -3.71 9.40 -24.36
N VAL A 38 -2.71 9.00 -25.14
CA VAL A 38 -2.63 7.67 -25.72
C VAL A 38 -1.83 6.74 -24.78
N ARG A 39 -2.35 5.54 -24.52
CA ARG A 39 -1.65 4.54 -23.68
C ARG A 39 -0.43 3.94 -24.38
N LYS A 40 -0.48 3.81 -25.72
CA LYS A 40 0.64 3.33 -26.52
C LYS A 40 1.26 4.51 -27.26
N ASP A 41 2.38 5.01 -26.74
CA ASP A 41 3.19 6.02 -27.38
C ASP A 41 4.67 5.59 -27.35
N ASN A 42 5.19 5.25 -28.51
CA ASN A 42 6.57 4.82 -28.70
C ASN A 42 7.36 5.81 -29.56
N THR A 43 6.89 7.06 -29.65
CA THR A 43 7.47 8.11 -30.49
C THR A 43 8.55 8.89 -29.73
N GLY A 44 9.81 8.62 -30.02
CA GLY A 44 10.95 9.35 -29.45
C GLY A 44 11.22 9.02 -27.97
N TYR A 45 11.94 9.92 -27.31
CA TYR A 45 12.24 9.78 -25.89
C TYR A 45 11.04 10.16 -25.03
N ASP A 46 10.85 9.44 -23.92
CA ASP A 46 9.85 9.82 -22.91
C ASP A 46 10.38 10.92 -21.99
N LEU A 47 10.26 12.17 -22.48
CA LEU A 47 10.70 13.34 -21.73
C LEU A 47 9.85 13.59 -20.47
N ARG A 48 8.62 13.09 -20.44
CA ARG A 48 7.72 13.17 -19.27
C ARG A 48 8.39 12.56 -18.04
N ASP A 49 9.07 11.44 -18.19
CA ASP A 49 9.74 10.72 -17.12
C ASP A 49 10.97 11.43 -16.53
N LEU A 50 11.50 12.44 -17.22
CA LEU A 50 12.53 13.31 -16.66
C LEU A 50 11.96 14.26 -15.59
N PHE A 51 10.74 14.74 -15.78
CA PHE A 51 10.12 15.70 -14.88
C PHE A 51 9.40 15.04 -13.71
N ILE A 52 8.84 13.83 -13.92
CA ILE A 52 8.19 13.07 -12.85
C ILE A 52 9.26 12.47 -11.92
N GLY A 53 9.30 12.93 -10.67
CA GLY A 53 10.34 12.59 -9.71
C GLY A 53 11.46 13.62 -9.60
N SER A 54 11.45 14.69 -10.43
CA SER A 54 12.44 15.75 -10.35
C SER A 54 12.22 16.75 -9.21
N GLU A 55 11.10 16.67 -8.49
CA GLU A 55 10.73 17.53 -7.35
C GLU A 55 10.82 19.02 -7.63
N GLY A 56 10.59 19.43 -8.89
CA GLY A 56 10.62 20.81 -9.31
C GLY A 56 12.00 21.33 -9.75
N THR A 57 13.05 20.52 -9.67
CA THR A 57 14.43 20.95 -10.03
C THR A 57 14.61 21.19 -11.53
N LEU A 58 13.83 20.50 -12.38
CA LEU A 58 13.87 20.65 -13.84
C LEU A 58 12.77 21.55 -14.40
N GLY A 59 11.73 21.82 -13.62
CA GLY A 59 10.58 22.62 -14.02
C GLY A 59 9.37 22.36 -13.15
N ILE A 60 8.33 23.16 -13.33
CA ILE A 60 7.06 23.07 -12.57
C ILE A 60 6.01 22.43 -13.47
N ILE A 61 5.48 21.27 -13.05
CA ILE A 61 4.36 20.60 -13.72
C ILE A 61 3.08 21.40 -13.45
N THR A 62 2.44 21.89 -14.50
CA THR A 62 1.24 22.72 -14.43
C THR A 62 -0.03 21.96 -14.80
N LYS A 63 0.09 20.91 -15.62
CA LYS A 63 -1.01 20.03 -16.02
C LYS A 63 -0.55 18.60 -16.12
N ALA A 64 -1.47 17.66 -15.91
CA ALA A 64 -1.23 16.23 -16.13
C ALA A 64 -2.45 15.56 -16.77
N VAL A 65 -2.19 14.56 -17.59
CA VAL A 65 -3.16 13.58 -18.06
C VAL A 65 -2.92 12.30 -17.28
N LEU A 66 -3.93 11.81 -16.57
CA LEU A 66 -3.83 10.60 -15.78
C LEU A 66 -4.63 9.47 -16.42
N ASP A 67 -4.07 8.27 -16.39
CA ASP A 67 -4.81 7.03 -16.68
C ASP A 67 -5.67 6.67 -15.44
N LEU A 68 -6.95 6.46 -15.66
CA LEU A 68 -7.91 6.17 -14.61
C LEU A 68 -8.17 4.67 -14.54
N SER A 69 -8.14 4.13 -13.34
CA SER A 69 -8.59 2.78 -13.05
C SER A 69 -10.09 2.79 -12.70
N ALA A 70 -10.78 1.70 -13.03
CA ALA A 70 -12.16 1.53 -12.58
C ALA A 70 -12.21 1.48 -11.06
N LEU A 71 -13.24 2.13 -10.49
CA LEU A 71 -13.49 2.05 -9.06
C LEU A 71 -13.88 0.62 -8.69
N PRO A 72 -13.28 0.01 -7.66
CA PRO A 72 -13.74 -1.26 -7.13
C PRO A 72 -15.22 -1.21 -6.71
N ALA A 73 -15.94 -2.30 -6.90
CA ALA A 73 -17.32 -2.42 -6.44
C ALA A 73 -17.43 -2.62 -4.92
N GLY A 74 -16.34 -3.09 -4.31
CA GLY A 74 -16.18 -3.30 -2.88
C GLY A 74 -14.76 -3.69 -2.54
N ARG A 75 -14.50 -3.97 -1.28
CA ARG A 75 -13.20 -4.47 -0.80
C ARG A 75 -13.37 -5.47 0.33
N LEU A 76 -12.43 -6.38 0.46
CA LEU A 76 -12.20 -7.17 1.67
C LEU A 76 -10.97 -6.63 2.36
N THR A 77 -11.11 -6.22 3.61
CA THR A 77 -10.02 -5.71 4.45
C THR A 77 -9.75 -6.71 5.54
N VAL A 78 -8.48 -7.09 5.69
CA VAL A 78 -8.04 -8.11 6.64
C VAL A 78 -6.90 -7.59 7.50
N TRP A 79 -7.04 -7.81 8.81
CA TRP A 79 -6.02 -7.56 9.82
C TRP A 79 -5.50 -8.91 10.32
N ALA A 80 -4.23 -9.20 10.09
CA ALA A 80 -3.63 -10.50 10.37
C ALA A 80 -2.37 -10.38 11.24
N PRO A 81 -2.43 -10.67 12.56
CA PRO A 81 -1.24 -10.84 13.38
C PRO A 81 -0.51 -12.13 13.01
N LEU A 82 0.83 -12.05 12.94
CA LEU A 82 1.70 -13.11 12.44
C LEU A 82 2.58 -13.70 13.54
N GLY A 83 2.94 -14.98 13.39
CA GLY A 83 3.80 -15.68 14.33
C GLY A 83 5.27 -15.27 14.26
N SER A 84 5.71 -14.75 13.10
CA SER A 84 7.08 -14.29 12.90
C SER A 84 7.18 -13.30 11.73
N LEU A 85 8.36 -12.70 11.56
CA LEU A 85 8.64 -11.83 10.42
C LEU A 85 8.67 -12.62 9.10
N GLU A 86 9.17 -13.86 9.13
CA GLU A 86 9.24 -14.75 7.96
C GLU A 86 7.83 -15.12 7.46
N ALA A 87 6.83 -15.11 8.35
CA ALA A 87 5.44 -15.35 7.99
C ALA A 87 4.85 -14.26 7.06
N VAL A 88 5.43 -13.05 7.06
CA VAL A 88 5.02 -11.95 6.17
C VAL A 88 5.15 -12.34 4.69
N GLU A 89 6.27 -12.93 4.32
CA GLU A 89 6.52 -13.36 2.94
C GLU A 89 5.57 -14.48 2.54
N LYS A 90 5.35 -15.45 3.41
CA LYS A 90 4.42 -16.56 3.16
C LYS A 90 2.99 -16.07 2.99
N LEU A 91 2.54 -15.16 3.87
CA LEU A 91 1.22 -14.54 3.75
C LEU A 91 1.10 -13.76 2.43
N PHE A 92 2.10 -12.93 2.10
CA PHE A 92 2.09 -12.18 0.84
C PHE A 92 1.98 -13.10 -0.38
N GLN A 93 2.82 -14.14 -0.46
CA GLN A 93 2.80 -15.10 -1.57
C GLN A 93 1.47 -15.84 -1.65
N THR A 94 0.87 -16.21 -0.52
CA THR A 94 -0.42 -16.89 -0.46
C THR A 94 -1.53 -15.97 -0.98
N VAL A 95 -1.59 -14.73 -0.49
CA VAL A 95 -2.60 -13.75 -0.89
C VAL A 95 -2.40 -13.33 -2.35
N GLU A 96 -1.16 -13.12 -2.81
CA GLU A 96 -0.87 -12.80 -4.20
C GLU A 96 -1.27 -13.94 -5.14
N LYS A 97 -0.97 -15.18 -4.77
CA LYS A 97 -1.38 -16.36 -5.56
C LYS A 97 -2.89 -16.51 -5.62
N PHE A 98 -3.60 -16.23 -4.54
CA PHE A 98 -5.06 -16.33 -4.48
C PHE A 98 -5.74 -15.18 -5.23
N ALA A 99 -5.37 -13.94 -4.93
CA ALA A 99 -6.10 -12.75 -5.35
C ALA A 99 -5.46 -12.04 -6.57
N GLY A 100 -4.16 -12.23 -6.81
CA GLY A 100 -3.43 -11.60 -7.91
C GLY A 100 -3.68 -10.09 -8.01
N PRO A 101 -4.21 -9.60 -9.15
CA PRO A 101 -4.47 -8.16 -9.32
C PRO A 101 -5.53 -7.57 -8.38
N ALA A 102 -6.27 -8.38 -7.65
CA ALA A 102 -7.22 -7.89 -6.65
C ALA A 102 -6.52 -7.40 -5.38
N LEU A 103 -5.30 -7.85 -5.08
CA LEU A 103 -4.50 -7.31 -3.97
C LEU A 103 -4.17 -5.84 -4.25
N THR A 104 -4.70 -4.92 -3.42
CA THR A 104 -4.55 -3.47 -3.62
C THR A 104 -3.63 -2.81 -2.62
N ALA A 105 -3.54 -3.35 -1.42
CA ALA A 105 -2.68 -2.86 -0.36
C ALA A 105 -2.19 -4.01 0.50
N PHE A 106 -0.95 -3.88 1.00
CA PHE A 106 -0.35 -4.85 1.92
C PHE A 106 0.65 -4.10 2.80
N GLU A 107 0.28 -3.87 4.06
CA GLU A 107 1.02 -3.03 5.00
C GLU A 107 1.46 -3.87 6.20
N LEU A 108 2.75 -3.88 6.48
CA LEU A 108 3.32 -4.50 7.66
C LEU A 108 3.53 -3.47 8.76
N MET A 109 3.11 -3.81 9.97
CA MET A 109 3.26 -3.00 11.16
C MET A 109 3.93 -3.82 12.27
N SER A 110 4.85 -3.20 13.02
CA SER A 110 5.34 -3.79 14.26
C SER A 110 4.40 -3.47 15.42
N GLU A 111 4.30 -4.37 16.41
CA GLU A 111 3.55 -4.11 17.64
C GLU A 111 4.05 -2.85 18.33
N ALA A 112 5.37 -2.63 18.37
CA ALA A 112 5.96 -1.42 18.93
C ALA A 112 5.42 -0.12 18.28
N SER A 113 5.09 -0.16 16.98
CA SER A 113 4.48 1.00 16.32
C SER A 113 2.99 1.14 16.63
N LEU A 114 2.28 0.03 16.82
CA LEU A 114 0.86 0.01 17.19
C LEU A 114 0.66 0.40 18.66
N ASP A 115 1.61 0.11 19.54
CA ASP A 115 1.58 0.50 20.96
C ASP A 115 1.43 2.02 21.14
N PHE A 116 2.01 2.83 20.26
CA PHE A 116 1.79 4.28 20.29
C PHE A 116 0.33 4.65 20.03
N VAL A 117 -0.32 3.96 19.10
CA VAL A 117 -1.73 4.18 18.76
C VAL A 117 -2.64 3.68 19.88
N TYR A 118 -2.30 2.55 20.49
CA TYR A 118 -3.03 2.02 21.64
C TYR A 118 -2.88 2.91 22.88
N ALA A 119 -1.72 3.54 23.09
CA ALA A 119 -1.50 4.50 24.16
C ALA A 119 -2.37 5.78 24.00
N GLU A 120 -2.79 6.13 22.80
CA GLU A 120 -3.74 7.22 22.52
C GLU A 120 -5.23 6.81 22.67
N GLY A 121 -5.49 5.59 23.16
CA GLY A 121 -6.84 5.10 23.52
C GLY A 121 -7.50 4.24 22.45
N ARG A 122 -6.79 3.84 21.41
CA ARG A 122 -7.26 2.82 20.47
C ARG A 122 -7.12 1.43 21.06
N THR A 123 -7.88 0.48 20.53
CA THR A 123 -7.83 -0.93 20.94
C THR A 123 -7.46 -1.82 19.79
N SER A 124 -6.71 -2.88 20.07
CA SER A 124 -6.41 -3.93 19.09
C SER A 124 -7.71 -4.60 18.62
N PRO A 125 -7.87 -4.86 17.32
CA PRO A 125 -9.03 -5.59 16.80
C PRO A 125 -9.03 -7.07 17.17
N THR A 126 -7.92 -7.59 17.74
CA THR A 126 -7.76 -9.00 18.13
C THR A 126 -7.12 -9.10 19.50
N THR A 127 -7.28 -10.27 20.14
CA THR A 127 -6.59 -10.63 21.39
C THR A 127 -5.29 -11.39 21.15
N ALA A 128 -5.01 -11.82 19.93
CA ALA A 128 -3.76 -12.47 19.56
C ALA A 128 -2.57 -11.54 19.81
N LYS A 129 -1.52 -12.05 20.44
CA LYS A 129 -0.27 -11.30 20.69
C LYS A 129 0.74 -11.63 19.62
N SER A 130 1.26 -10.60 18.98
CA SER A 130 2.20 -10.71 17.88
C SER A 130 3.11 -9.49 17.83
N ASP A 131 4.37 -9.70 17.47
CA ASP A 131 5.30 -8.61 17.19
C ASP A 131 5.04 -7.98 15.81
N TRP A 132 4.31 -8.67 14.94
CA TRP A 132 4.13 -8.29 13.54
C TRP A 132 2.68 -8.48 13.09
N THR A 133 2.12 -7.45 12.52
CA THR A 133 0.75 -7.47 11.98
C THR A 133 0.73 -6.98 10.55
N VAL A 134 -0.01 -7.67 9.71
CA VAL A 134 -0.28 -7.25 8.34
C VAL A 134 -1.72 -6.78 8.21
N LEU A 135 -1.89 -5.64 7.55
CA LEU A 135 -3.18 -5.14 7.07
C LEU A 135 -3.16 -5.19 5.54
N PHE A 136 -4.15 -5.84 4.93
CA PHE A 136 -4.24 -5.89 3.48
C PHE A 136 -5.67 -5.75 2.96
N ASP A 137 -5.77 -5.26 1.72
CA ASP A 137 -7.04 -5.07 1.02
C ASP A 137 -7.08 -5.85 -0.29
N LEU A 138 -8.20 -6.52 -0.54
CA LEU A 138 -8.55 -7.10 -1.84
C LEU A 138 -9.71 -6.31 -2.45
N ALA A 139 -9.51 -5.76 -3.64
CA ALA A 139 -10.57 -5.07 -4.37
C ALA A 139 -11.50 -6.06 -5.07
N LEU A 140 -12.79 -5.86 -4.90
CA LEU A 140 -13.82 -6.61 -5.59
C LEU A 140 -14.25 -5.89 -6.86
N THR A 141 -14.44 -6.62 -7.94
CA THR A 141 -15.10 -6.12 -9.15
C THR A 141 -16.60 -6.36 -9.06
N GLY A 142 -17.40 -5.71 -9.93
CA GLY A 142 -18.84 -5.96 -9.95
C GLY A 142 -19.26 -7.37 -10.42
N ARG A 143 -18.27 -8.26 -10.68
CA ARG A 143 -18.50 -9.67 -11.05
C ARG A 143 -18.15 -10.63 -9.92
N ASP A 144 -17.44 -10.14 -8.90
CA ASP A 144 -17.04 -10.96 -7.77
C ASP A 144 -18.19 -11.06 -6.78
N ASP A 145 -18.39 -12.27 -6.27
CA ASP A 145 -19.25 -12.53 -5.14
C ASP A 145 -18.44 -12.37 -3.86
N PRO A 146 -18.79 -11.41 -2.98
CA PRO A 146 -18.04 -11.17 -1.75
C PRO A 146 -17.94 -12.40 -0.84
N ASP A 147 -19.01 -13.20 -0.77
CA ASP A 147 -19.05 -14.38 0.08
C ASP A 147 -18.08 -15.45 -0.44
N ASN A 148 -18.11 -15.74 -1.74
CA ASN A 148 -17.18 -16.67 -2.38
C ASN A 148 -15.73 -16.22 -2.27
N MET A 149 -15.46 -14.92 -2.39
CA MET A 149 -14.10 -14.37 -2.20
C MET A 149 -13.64 -14.52 -0.76
N THR A 150 -14.53 -14.31 0.19
CA THR A 150 -14.24 -14.50 1.62
C THR A 150 -13.94 -15.96 1.94
N GLU A 151 -14.80 -16.89 1.49
CA GLU A 151 -14.61 -18.33 1.68
C GLU A 151 -13.29 -18.80 1.06
N GLY A 152 -13.01 -18.42 -0.19
CA GLY A 152 -11.77 -18.79 -0.87
C GLY A 152 -10.52 -18.20 -0.20
N LEU A 153 -10.61 -16.99 0.36
CA LEU A 153 -9.52 -16.41 1.15
C LEU A 153 -9.28 -17.21 2.43
N ILE A 154 -10.32 -17.58 3.16
CA ILE A 154 -10.23 -18.39 4.38
C ILE A 154 -9.54 -19.73 4.05
N GLU A 155 -9.99 -20.43 3.01
CA GLU A 155 -9.35 -21.68 2.55
C GLU A 155 -7.87 -21.48 2.18
N ALA A 156 -7.54 -20.39 1.51
CA ALA A 156 -6.15 -20.08 1.16
C ALA A 156 -5.27 -19.81 2.38
N LEU A 157 -5.83 -19.25 3.45
CA LEU A 157 -5.09 -18.94 4.69
C LEU A 157 -5.00 -20.13 5.65
N GLU A 158 -5.84 -21.17 5.51
CA GLU A 158 -5.88 -22.34 6.40
C GLU A 158 -4.50 -22.97 6.67
N PRO A 159 -3.63 -23.21 5.65
CA PRO A 159 -2.30 -23.76 5.91
C PRO A 159 -1.39 -22.85 6.74
N LEU A 160 -1.60 -21.53 6.68
CA LEU A 160 -0.84 -20.58 7.49
C LEU A 160 -1.31 -20.52 8.93
N PHE A 161 -2.59 -20.77 9.18
CA PHE A 161 -3.12 -20.98 10.54
C PHE A 161 -2.57 -22.27 11.15
N ASP A 162 -2.60 -23.37 10.39
CA ASP A 162 -2.12 -24.67 10.84
C ASP A 162 -0.63 -24.65 11.20
N SER A 163 0.17 -23.90 10.46
CA SER A 163 1.60 -23.74 10.73
C SER A 163 1.92 -22.73 11.83
N GLY A 164 0.94 -21.93 12.28
CA GLY A 164 1.15 -20.83 13.21
C GLY A 164 1.84 -19.60 12.59
N ASP A 165 1.94 -19.54 11.27
CA ASP A 165 2.44 -18.34 10.57
C ASP A 165 1.43 -17.18 10.68
N VAL A 166 0.13 -17.46 10.60
CA VAL A 166 -0.96 -16.54 10.93
C VAL A 166 -1.58 -16.95 12.27
N LEU A 167 -1.62 -16.04 13.23
CA LEU A 167 -2.14 -16.30 14.58
C LEU A 167 -3.64 -16.03 14.70
N ASP A 168 -4.13 -15.07 13.95
CA ASP A 168 -5.54 -14.69 13.88
C ASP A 168 -5.78 -13.90 12.58
N ALA A 169 -7.05 -13.77 12.17
CA ALA A 169 -7.43 -12.91 11.06
C ALA A 169 -8.79 -12.28 11.32
N VAL A 170 -8.82 -10.96 11.35
CA VAL A 170 -10.05 -10.18 11.47
C VAL A 170 -10.43 -9.63 10.11
N LEU A 171 -11.54 -10.11 9.56
CA LEU A 171 -12.13 -9.58 8.31
C LEU A 171 -13.15 -8.50 8.67
N ALA A 172 -13.01 -7.33 8.05
CA ALA A 172 -14.01 -6.27 8.17
C ALA A 172 -15.31 -6.70 7.48
N LYS A 173 -16.43 -6.58 8.20
CA LYS A 173 -17.77 -6.98 7.72
C LYS A 173 -18.43 -5.89 6.85
N ASN A 174 -17.94 -4.68 6.95
CA ASN A 174 -18.49 -3.51 6.27
C ASN A 174 -17.40 -2.43 6.13
N GLU A 175 -17.74 -1.35 5.41
CA GLU A 175 -16.82 -0.26 5.15
C GLU A 175 -16.37 0.48 6.41
N ASP A 176 -17.25 0.62 7.41
CA ASP A 176 -16.91 1.31 8.67
C ASP A 176 -15.85 0.52 9.47
N GLU A 177 -15.99 -0.82 9.53
CA GLU A 177 -14.99 -1.68 10.13
C GLU A 177 -13.67 -1.66 9.36
N ALA A 178 -13.73 -1.71 8.02
CA ALA A 178 -12.55 -1.60 7.17
C ALA A 178 -11.81 -0.28 7.40
N GLN A 179 -12.55 0.83 7.47
CA GLN A 179 -11.98 2.15 7.77
C GLN A 179 -11.37 2.20 9.18
N ALA A 180 -12.01 1.57 10.16
CA ALA A 180 -11.48 1.52 11.52
C ALA A 180 -10.13 0.75 11.57
N LEU A 181 -9.97 -0.35 10.83
CA LEU A 181 -8.70 -1.06 10.72
C LEU A 181 -7.62 -0.19 10.06
N TRP A 182 -7.96 0.50 8.97
CA TRP A 182 -7.04 1.42 8.30
C TRP A 182 -6.65 2.60 9.17
N GLN A 183 -7.56 3.13 9.99
CA GLN A 183 -7.25 4.22 10.93
C GLN A 183 -6.13 3.85 11.90
N LEU A 184 -6.09 2.61 12.42
CA LEU A 184 -5.00 2.15 13.28
C LEU A 184 -3.64 2.32 12.60
N ARG A 185 -3.53 1.94 11.33
CA ARG A 185 -2.31 2.10 10.54
C ARG A 185 -2.00 3.58 10.23
N GLU A 186 -2.99 4.35 9.85
CA GLU A 186 -2.84 5.75 9.45
C GLU A 186 -2.48 6.67 10.63
N GLU A 187 -2.89 6.33 11.83
CA GLU A 187 -2.60 7.08 13.04
C GLU A 187 -1.17 6.86 13.56
N ILE A 188 -0.47 5.76 13.19
CA ILE A 188 0.89 5.47 13.64
C ILE A 188 1.84 6.68 13.48
N PRO A 189 1.95 7.35 12.31
CA PRO A 189 2.86 8.47 12.16
C PRO A 189 2.54 9.66 13.07
N THR A 190 1.28 9.82 13.44
CA THR A 190 0.83 10.92 14.31
C THR A 190 1.08 10.56 15.77
N ALA A 191 0.72 9.36 16.20
CA ALA A 191 0.94 8.86 17.55
C ALA A 191 2.44 8.85 17.91
N VAL A 192 3.29 8.36 17.01
CA VAL A 192 4.76 8.40 17.18
C VAL A 192 5.27 9.85 17.30
N ARG A 193 4.69 10.79 16.56
CA ARG A 193 5.07 12.21 16.66
C ARG A 193 4.66 12.81 18.00
N SER A 194 3.49 12.45 18.49
CA SER A 194 2.96 12.93 19.79
C SER A 194 3.81 12.44 20.96
N SER A 195 4.43 11.26 20.85
CA SER A 195 5.24 10.66 21.92
C SER A 195 6.63 11.28 22.08
N GLY A 196 7.10 12.08 21.10
CA GLY A 196 8.40 12.75 21.16
C GLY A 196 9.08 12.90 19.81
N GLY A 197 10.39 13.17 19.81
CA GLY A 197 11.18 13.27 18.58
C GLY A 197 11.41 11.92 17.95
N ASN A 198 11.28 11.84 16.63
CA ASN A 198 11.58 10.63 15.85
C ASN A 198 12.46 10.94 14.63
N ILE A 199 13.20 9.93 14.17
CA ILE A 199 13.90 9.97 12.90
C ILE A 199 13.10 9.11 11.92
N LYS A 200 12.57 9.74 10.87
CA LYS A 200 11.84 9.04 9.81
C LYS A 200 12.77 8.77 8.65
N ASN A 201 12.86 7.51 8.26
CA ASN A 201 13.49 7.08 7.04
C ASN A 201 12.44 6.44 6.14
N ASP A 202 12.48 6.81 4.87
CA ASP A 202 11.73 6.15 3.81
C ASP A 202 12.74 5.47 2.90
N ILE A 203 12.76 4.14 2.94
CA ILE A 203 13.73 3.34 2.19
C ILE A 203 13.00 2.30 1.37
N SER A 204 13.59 1.93 0.23
CA SER A 204 13.15 0.81 -0.57
C SER A 204 14.30 -0.14 -0.84
N VAL A 205 14.01 -1.43 -0.83
CA VAL A 205 14.99 -2.47 -1.11
C VAL A 205 14.43 -3.47 -2.12
N PRO A 206 15.30 -4.16 -2.88
CA PRO A 206 14.88 -5.32 -3.64
C PRO A 206 14.20 -6.36 -2.72
N VAL A 207 13.22 -7.09 -3.23
CA VAL A 207 12.49 -8.11 -2.45
C VAL A 207 13.42 -9.09 -1.74
N SER A 208 14.52 -9.47 -2.36
CA SER A 208 15.56 -10.34 -1.76
C SER A 208 16.23 -9.77 -0.51
N TYR A 209 16.06 -8.48 -0.23
CA TYR A 209 16.65 -7.79 0.93
C TYR A 209 15.58 -7.27 1.91
N THR A 210 14.33 -7.67 1.77
CA THR A 210 13.21 -7.21 2.63
C THR A 210 13.49 -7.44 4.11
N HIS A 211 14.21 -8.51 4.46
CA HIS A 211 14.64 -8.82 5.83
C HIS A 211 15.56 -7.76 6.46
N LEU A 212 16.19 -6.90 5.65
CA LEU A 212 17.05 -5.83 6.14
C LEU A 212 16.30 -4.54 6.48
N THR A 213 15.07 -4.37 5.98
CA THR A 213 14.29 -3.13 6.17
C THR A 213 13.36 -3.18 7.36
N LEU A 214 12.98 -4.37 7.80
CA LEU A 214 11.97 -4.57 8.82
C LEU A 214 12.46 -4.35 10.27
N PRO A 215 13.74 -4.57 10.65
CA PRO A 215 14.20 -4.33 12.01
C PRO A 215 14.47 -2.86 12.36
N THR A 216 14.33 -1.92 11.42
CA THR A 216 14.84 -0.56 11.60
C THR A 216 13.79 0.45 12.04
N ILE A 217 12.62 0.00 12.48
CA ILE A 217 11.63 0.86 13.13
C ILE A 217 11.67 0.58 14.63
N ALA A 218 12.69 1.11 15.25
CA ALA A 218 12.75 1.26 16.71
C ALA A 218 12.74 2.74 17.05
#